data_ee03f67bfd02c9f76109bc5c36967f2c
#
_entry.id   ee03f67bfd02c9f76109bc5c36967f2c
#
_cell.length_a   1.000
_cell.length_b   1.000
_cell.length_c   1.000
_cell.angle_alpha   90.00
_cell.angle_beta   90.00
_cell.angle_gamma   90.00
#
_symmetry.space_group_name_H-M   'P 1'
#
loop_
_entity.id
_entity.type
_entity.pdbx_description
1 polymer ?
#
loop_
_entity_poly.entity_id
_entity_poly.type
_entity_poly.pdbx_seq_one_letter_code
_entity_poly.pdbx_strand_id
1 'polypeptide(L)'
;VEVLNGCGVSNLAARTTDFLRSKHFDVVFSGDAKNQLYPHTMILQRNEKIESLIKIADSFGLELDDSKHIIIVPDESLCLDVTVILGADYRKFAELIEHISNSPL
;
A
#
# COMPACT_ATOMS: atom_id res chain seq x y z
N VAL A 1 -4.49 -6.42 -5.59
CA VAL A 1 -3.91 -5.59 -4.51
C VAL A 1 -4.97 -5.29 -3.46
N GLU A 2 -4.65 -5.41 -2.20
CA GLU A 2 -5.49 -4.88 -1.14
C GLU A 2 -4.76 -3.75 -0.41
N VAL A 3 -5.52 -2.80 0.11
CA VAL A 3 -5.01 -1.63 0.83
C VAL A 3 -5.61 -1.58 2.22
N LEU A 4 -4.74 -1.56 3.23
CA LEU A 4 -5.16 -1.56 4.64
C LEU A 4 -4.63 -0.32 5.36
N ASN A 5 -5.49 0.32 6.13
CA ASN A 5 -5.10 1.45 6.98
C ASN A 5 -4.54 0.90 8.29
N GLY A 6 -3.25 1.07 8.54
CA GLY A 6 -2.57 0.59 9.75
C GLY A 6 -2.17 1.70 10.71
N CYS A 7 -2.65 2.93 10.53
CA CYS A 7 -2.25 4.07 11.38
C CYS A 7 -3.42 4.91 11.88
N GLY A 8 -4.65 4.53 11.62
CA GLY A 8 -5.84 5.19 12.17
C GLY A 8 -6.18 6.55 11.56
N VAL A 9 -5.57 6.93 10.45
CA VAL A 9 -5.87 8.21 9.78
C VAL A 9 -7.14 8.05 8.95
N SER A 10 -8.14 8.89 9.20
CA SER A 10 -9.43 8.83 8.51
C SER A 10 -9.28 8.84 7.00
N ASN A 11 -10.00 7.92 6.34
CA ASN A 11 -10.09 7.81 4.87
C ASN A 11 -8.75 7.50 4.18
N LEU A 12 -7.69 7.15 4.90
CA LEU A 12 -6.39 6.94 4.28
C LEU A 12 -6.40 5.74 3.32
N ALA A 13 -7.04 4.64 3.70
CA ALA A 13 -7.13 3.49 2.81
C ALA A 13 -7.89 3.82 1.52
N ALA A 14 -9.00 4.56 1.62
CA ALA A 14 -9.77 4.98 0.46
C ALA A 14 -8.98 5.91 -0.45
N ARG A 15 -8.25 6.86 0.12
CA ARG A 15 -7.42 7.80 -0.65
C ARG A 15 -6.24 7.11 -1.32
N THR A 16 -5.61 6.17 -0.62
CA THR A 16 -4.53 5.37 -1.19
C THR A 16 -5.03 4.47 -2.30
N THR A 17 -6.22 3.90 -2.14
CA THR A 17 -6.87 3.10 -3.18
C THR A 17 -7.09 3.94 -4.43
N ASP A 18 -7.60 5.16 -4.27
CA ASP A 18 -7.79 6.09 -5.39
C ASP A 18 -6.46 6.40 -6.10
N PHE A 19 -5.40 6.64 -5.32
CA PHE A 19 -4.05 6.84 -5.86
C PHE A 19 -3.59 5.65 -6.70
N LEU A 20 -3.71 4.43 -6.16
CA LEU A 20 -3.27 3.23 -6.88
C LEU A 20 -4.11 2.96 -8.11
N ARG A 21 -5.42 3.19 -8.05
CA ARG A 21 -6.29 3.05 -9.22
C ARG A 21 -5.95 4.06 -10.30
N SER A 22 -5.52 5.27 -9.93
CA SER A 22 -5.05 6.27 -10.91
C SER A 22 -3.78 5.81 -11.63
N LYS A 23 -3.04 4.90 -11.02
CA LYS A 23 -1.84 4.26 -11.59
C LYS A 23 -2.17 2.93 -12.28
N HIS A 24 -3.46 2.64 -12.46
CA HIS A 24 -3.98 1.44 -13.14
C HIS A 24 -3.81 0.13 -12.36
N PHE A 25 -3.64 0.20 -11.05
CA PHE A 25 -3.67 -1.01 -10.21
C PHE A 25 -5.09 -1.46 -9.96
N ASP A 26 -5.29 -2.77 -9.95
CA ASP A 26 -6.56 -3.39 -9.59
C ASP A 26 -6.61 -3.58 -8.07
N VAL A 27 -7.28 -2.67 -7.38
CA VAL A 27 -7.44 -2.74 -5.92
C VAL A 27 -8.77 -3.44 -5.64
N VAL A 28 -8.70 -4.65 -5.10
CA VAL A 28 -9.86 -5.51 -4.88
C VAL A 28 -10.45 -5.40 -3.48
N PHE A 29 -9.71 -4.85 -2.54
CA PHE A 29 -10.19 -4.63 -1.17
C PHE A 29 -9.50 -3.43 -0.55
N SER A 30 -10.26 -2.65 0.23
CA SER A 30 -9.76 -1.50 0.96
C SER A 30 -10.44 -1.46 2.33
N GLY A 31 -9.68 -1.32 3.39
CA GLY A 31 -10.23 -1.33 4.75
C GLY A 31 -9.17 -1.05 5.80
N ASP A 32 -9.46 -1.48 7.03
CA ASP A 32 -8.55 -1.29 8.16
C ASP A 32 -7.72 -2.55 8.41
N ALA A 33 -6.46 -2.36 8.80
CA ALA A 33 -5.64 -3.43 9.31
C ALA A 33 -6.16 -3.86 10.70
N LYS A 34 -5.75 -5.05 11.14
CA LYS A 34 -6.17 -5.57 12.45
C LYS A 34 -5.71 -4.69 13.60
N ASN A 35 -4.58 -3.99 13.45
CA ASN A 35 -4.17 -2.99 14.41
C ASN A 35 -3.81 -1.69 13.69
N GLN A 36 -3.77 -0.58 14.43
CA GLN A 36 -3.54 0.75 13.89
C GLN A 36 -2.20 1.33 14.37
N LEU A 37 -1.28 0.45 14.77
CA LEU A 37 -0.01 0.84 15.38
C LEU A 37 1.20 0.56 14.48
N TYR A 38 1.00 0.51 13.17
CA TYR A 38 2.10 0.32 12.22
C TYR A 38 2.92 1.61 12.13
N PRO A 39 4.18 1.59 12.58
CA PRO A 39 5.03 2.79 12.44
C PRO A 39 5.49 3.01 11.01
N HIS A 40 5.64 1.93 10.25
CA HIS A 40 6.11 1.97 8.87
C HIS A 40 5.08 1.37 7.93
N THR A 41 4.92 1.99 6.76
CA THR A 41 4.12 1.43 5.68
C THR A 41 4.76 0.13 5.21
N MET A 42 3.95 -0.91 5.05
CA MET A 42 4.41 -2.24 4.67
C MET A 42 3.83 -2.62 3.32
N ILE A 43 4.68 -3.14 2.44
CA ILE A 43 4.28 -3.67 1.15
C ILE A 43 4.62 -5.15 1.17
N LEU A 44 3.59 -5.98 1.20
CA LEU A 44 3.73 -7.43 1.38
C LEU A 44 3.48 -8.16 0.07
N GLN A 45 4.48 -8.90 -0.40
CA GLN A 45 4.33 -9.77 -1.56
C GLN A 45 3.59 -11.04 -1.11
N ARG A 46 2.44 -11.32 -1.74
CA ARG A 46 1.56 -12.41 -1.32
C ARG A 46 1.66 -13.67 -2.16
N ASN A 47 2.34 -13.61 -3.31
CA ASN A 47 2.55 -14.76 -4.20
C ASN A 47 3.89 -14.62 -4.94
N GLU A 48 4.08 -15.38 -6.00
CA GLU A 48 5.32 -15.37 -6.77
C GLU A 48 5.35 -14.34 -7.91
N LYS A 49 4.25 -13.62 -8.13
CA LYS A 49 4.12 -12.65 -9.23
C LYS A 49 4.68 -11.31 -8.81
N ILE A 50 5.97 -11.10 -9.06
CA ILE A 50 6.70 -9.93 -8.57
C ILE A 50 6.37 -8.63 -9.34
N GLU A 51 5.73 -8.71 -10.50
CA GLU A 51 5.47 -7.54 -11.35
C GLU A 51 4.68 -6.46 -10.63
N SER A 52 3.65 -6.84 -9.90
CA SER A 52 2.83 -5.88 -9.13
C SER A 52 3.65 -5.24 -8.02
N LEU A 53 4.49 -6.01 -7.34
CA LEU A 53 5.36 -5.49 -6.29
C LEU A 53 6.30 -4.41 -6.83
N ILE A 54 6.94 -4.69 -7.97
CA ILE A 54 7.88 -3.75 -8.60
C ILE A 54 7.19 -2.42 -8.91
N LYS A 55 6.01 -2.48 -9.50
CA LYS A 55 5.25 -1.28 -9.87
C LYS A 55 4.77 -0.50 -8.64
N ILE A 56 4.32 -1.20 -7.60
CA ILE A 56 3.86 -0.56 -6.37
C ILE A 56 5.04 0.09 -5.64
N ALA A 57 6.16 -0.61 -5.51
CA ALA A 57 7.36 -0.05 -4.90
C ALA A 57 7.79 1.23 -5.62
N ASP A 58 7.77 1.23 -6.95
CA ASP A 58 8.09 2.40 -7.74
C ASP A 58 7.12 3.56 -7.45
N SER A 59 5.82 3.28 -7.34
CA SER A 59 4.81 4.29 -7.03
C SER A 59 5.02 4.93 -5.66
N PHE A 60 5.60 4.19 -4.72
CA PHE A 60 5.93 4.70 -3.38
C PHE A 60 7.37 5.22 -3.29
N GLY A 61 8.13 5.20 -4.37
CA GLY A 61 9.52 5.65 -4.37
C GLY A 61 10.44 4.76 -3.55
N LEU A 62 10.13 3.47 -3.45
CA LEU A 62 10.89 2.51 -2.64
C LEU A 62 11.77 1.63 -3.52
N GLU A 63 12.99 1.35 -3.04
CA GLU A 63 13.83 0.34 -3.63
C GLU A 63 13.36 -1.05 -3.21
N LEU A 64 13.51 -2.05 -4.08
CA LEU A 64 13.03 -3.40 -3.80
C LEU A 64 13.74 -4.10 -2.65
N ASP A 65 14.97 -3.66 -2.32
CA ASP A 65 15.74 -4.20 -1.20
C ASP A 65 15.49 -3.47 0.12
N ASP A 66 14.54 -2.55 0.15
CA ASP A 66 14.17 -1.83 1.38
C ASP A 66 13.37 -2.74 2.30
N SER A 67 14.08 -3.52 3.12
CA SER A 67 13.48 -4.51 4.03
C SER A 67 12.68 -3.89 5.17
N LYS A 68 12.77 -2.58 5.37
CA LYS A 68 11.94 -1.86 6.34
C LYS A 68 10.49 -1.77 5.88
N HIS A 69 10.27 -1.72 4.56
CA HIS A 69 8.96 -1.54 3.96
C HIS A 69 8.48 -2.74 3.16
N ILE A 70 9.37 -3.49 2.56
CA ILE A 70 9.02 -4.56 1.62
C ILE A 70 9.37 -5.91 2.22
N ILE A 71 8.36 -6.77 2.36
CA ILE A 71 8.51 -8.11 2.95
C ILE A 71 7.75 -9.12 2.09
N ILE A 72 8.35 -10.30 1.92
CA ILE A 72 7.71 -11.40 1.22
C ILE A 72 7.00 -12.28 2.26
N VAL A 73 5.66 -12.26 2.23
CA VAL A 73 4.81 -13.01 3.17
C VAL A 73 3.71 -13.69 2.35
N PRO A 74 4.01 -14.80 1.66
CA PRO A 74 3.03 -15.46 0.80
C PRO A 74 1.79 -15.91 1.56
N ASP A 75 0.63 -15.69 0.97
CA ASP A 75 -0.65 -16.15 1.51
C ASP A 75 -1.61 -16.37 0.34
N GLU A 76 -1.62 -17.57 -0.20
CA GLU A 76 -2.44 -17.91 -1.35
C GLU A 76 -3.94 -17.82 -1.07
N SER A 77 -4.34 -17.93 0.19
CA SER A 77 -5.75 -17.82 0.58
C SER A 77 -6.34 -16.44 0.27
N LEU A 78 -5.50 -15.40 0.17
CA LEU A 78 -5.94 -14.05 -0.13
C LEU A 78 -6.29 -13.84 -1.61
N CYS A 79 -5.79 -14.69 -2.50
CA CYS A 79 -6.00 -14.60 -3.96
C CYS A 79 -5.63 -13.23 -4.53
N LEU A 80 -4.51 -12.66 -4.07
CA LEU A 80 -4.01 -11.38 -4.57
C LEU A 80 -2.49 -11.34 -4.53
N ASP A 81 -1.90 -10.38 -5.24
CA ASP A 81 -0.45 -10.29 -5.42
C ASP A 81 0.23 -9.53 -4.27
N VAL A 82 -0.34 -8.42 -3.84
CA VAL A 82 0.31 -7.49 -2.91
C VAL A 82 -0.71 -6.92 -1.92
N THR A 83 -0.29 -6.84 -0.65
CA THR A 83 -1.00 -6.10 0.38
C THR A 83 -0.20 -4.85 0.73
N VAL A 84 -0.85 -3.69 0.71
CA VAL A 84 -0.26 -2.41 1.16
C VAL A 84 -0.90 -2.05 2.50
N ILE A 85 -0.08 -1.91 3.55
CA ILE A 85 -0.55 -1.49 4.88
C ILE A 85 0.07 -0.12 5.16
N LEU A 86 -0.78 0.93 5.22
CA LEU A 86 -0.30 2.28 5.48
C LEU A 86 0.08 2.41 6.95
N GLY A 87 1.30 2.89 7.20
CA GLY A 87 1.80 3.15 8.54
C GLY A 87 1.81 4.64 8.87
N ALA A 88 2.27 4.98 10.07
CA ALA A 88 2.36 6.37 10.53
C ALA A 88 3.27 7.24 9.65
N ASP A 89 4.18 6.61 8.90
CA ASP A 89 5.13 7.28 8.02
C ASP A 89 4.57 7.60 6.62
N TYR A 90 3.26 7.44 6.38
CA TYR A 90 2.67 7.56 5.05
C TYR A 90 2.96 8.91 4.38
N ARG A 91 3.22 9.96 5.14
CA ARG A 91 3.47 11.30 4.61
C ARG A 91 4.81 11.44 3.89
N LYS A 92 5.72 10.49 4.06
CA LYS A 92 7.00 10.54 3.35
C LYS A 92 6.92 10.12 1.89
N PHE A 93 5.78 9.52 1.47
CA PHE A 93 5.59 9.07 0.09
C PHE A 93 5.05 10.20 -0.76
N ALA A 94 5.96 10.88 -1.47
CA ALA A 94 5.67 12.15 -2.14
C ALA A 94 4.53 12.07 -3.16
N GLU A 95 4.49 11.06 -4.00
CA GLU A 95 3.44 10.94 -5.01
C GLU A 95 2.07 10.68 -4.38
N LEU A 96 2.03 9.85 -3.31
CA LEU A 96 0.81 9.60 -2.58
C LEU A 96 0.27 10.88 -1.96
N ILE A 97 1.13 11.64 -1.28
CA ILE A 97 0.73 12.89 -0.61
C ILE A 97 0.27 13.92 -1.63
N GLU A 98 0.95 14.03 -2.76
CA GLU A 98 0.53 14.93 -3.83
C GLU A 98 -0.87 14.57 -4.35
N HIS A 99 -1.12 13.28 -4.57
CA HIS A 99 -2.44 12.81 -5.00
C HIS A 99 -3.53 13.14 -3.97
N ILE A 100 -3.28 12.86 -2.70
CA ILE A 100 -4.23 13.13 -1.61
C ILE A 100 -4.53 14.62 -1.52
N SER A 101 -3.50 15.47 -1.62
CA SER A 101 -3.65 16.93 -1.53
C SER A 101 -4.47 17.51 -2.68
N ASN A 102 -4.45 16.87 -3.84
CA ASN A 102 -5.17 17.31 -5.03
C ASN A 102 -6.52 16.62 -5.21
N SER A 103 -6.86 15.69 -4.32
CA SER A 103 -8.09 14.91 -4.40
C SER A 103 -9.21 15.59 -3.61
N PRO A 104 -10.46 15.57 -4.11
CA PRO A 104 -11.60 16.14 -3.37
C PRO A 104 -12.10 15.24 -2.24
N LEU A 105 -11.55 14.07 -2.08
CA LEU A 105 -11.97 13.12 -1.02
C LEU A 105 -11.76 13.65 0.40
#